data_934de07e2f59d38ae0f214a25edd0e33
#
_entry.id   934de07e2f59d38ae0f214a25edd0e33
#
_cell.length_a   1.000
_cell.length_b   1.000
_cell.length_c   1.000
_cell.angle_alpha   90.00
_cell.angle_beta   90.00
_cell.angle_gamma   90.00
#
_symmetry.space_group_name_H-M   'P 1'
#
loop_
_entity.id
_entity.type
_entity.pdbx_description
1 polymer ?
#
loop_
_entity_poly.entity_id
_entity_poly.type
_entity_poly.pdbx_seq_one_letter_code
_entity_poly.pdbx_strand_id
1 'polypeptide(L)' 'MNIFEAKETKIKAYLKFLNKSGATTRKKAVKIEEVERALKIEDRLFDEITKYLVAEGSIQRSAGLVNITKTGIAKL' A
#
# COMPACT_ATOMS: atom_id res chain seq x y z
N MET A 1 -8.10 19.85 -9.02
CA MET A 1 -7.44 18.94 -8.09
C MET A 1 -6.02 18.65 -8.57
N ASN A 2 -5.07 18.80 -7.69
CA ASN A 2 -3.68 18.54 -7.97
C ASN A 2 -3.43 17.02 -8.01
N ILE A 3 -2.63 16.55 -8.96
CA ILE A 3 -2.27 15.14 -9.09
C ILE A 3 -1.63 14.62 -7.79
N PHE A 4 -0.88 15.46 -7.09
CA PHE A 4 -0.28 15.16 -5.80
C PHE A 4 -1.31 14.80 -4.73
N GLU A 5 -2.38 15.57 -4.63
CA GLU A 5 -3.43 15.34 -3.63
C GLU A 5 -4.15 14.03 -3.89
N ALA A 6 -4.40 13.71 -5.16
CA ALA A 6 -5.03 12.46 -5.54
C ALA A 6 -4.14 11.26 -5.16
N LYS A 7 -2.83 11.37 -5.39
CA LYS A 7 -1.89 10.31 -5.02
C LYS A 7 -1.79 10.15 -3.51
N GLU A 8 -1.74 11.25 -2.76
CA GLU A 8 -1.68 11.19 -1.30
C GLU A 8 -2.88 10.49 -0.70
N THR A 9 -4.07 10.78 -1.20
CA THR A 9 -5.29 10.12 -0.73
C THR A 9 -5.22 8.61 -0.98
N LYS A 10 -4.75 8.22 -2.16
CA LYS A 10 -4.62 6.81 -2.52
C LYS A 10 -3.52 6.11 -1.74
N ILE A 11 -2.41 6.80 -1.49
CA ILE A 11 -1.32 6.28 -0.67
C ILE A 11 -1.83 6.00 0.75
N LYS A 12 -2.54 6.94 1.35
CA LYS A 12 -3.11 6.76 2.68
C LYS A 12 -4.13 5.62 2.71
N ALA A 13 -4.97 5.52 1.69
CA ALA A 13 -5.94 4.43 1.58
C ALA A 13 -5.24 3.08 1.52
N TYR A 14 -4.14 2.99 0.79
CA TYR A 14 -3.33 1.79 0.67
C TYR A 14 -2.80 1.37 2.05
N LEU A 15 -2.16 2.30 2.74
CA LEU A 15 -1.60 2.04 4.06
C LEU A 15 -2.68 1.69 5.08
N LYS A 16 -3.79 2.41 5.07
CA LYS A 16 -4.91 2.12 5.96
C LYS A 16 -5.50 0.74 5.72
N PHE A 17 -5.63 0.36 4.46
CA PHE A 17 -6.13 -0.96 4.11
C PHE A 17 -5.26 -2.06 4.70
N LEU A 18 -3.95 -1.96 4.53
CA LEU A 18 -3.03 -2.96 5.05
C LEU A 18 -3.06 -3.00 6.57
N ASN A 19 -3.09 -1.85 7.22
CA ASN A 19 -3.14 -1.77 8.68
C ASN A 19 -4.43 -2.37 9.21
N LYS A 20 -5.54 -2.04 8.60
CA LYS A 20 -6.87 -2.53 9.00
C LYS A 20 -7.01 -4.03 8.75
N SER A 21 -6.36 -4.55 7.72
CA SER A 21 -6.38 -5.97 7.40
C SER A 21 -5.47 -6.80 8.31
N GLY A 22 -4.71 -6.15 9.19
CA GLY A 22 -3.77 -6.83 10.04
C GLY A 22 -2.48 -7.25 9.35
N ALA A 23 -2.25 -6.76 8.13
CA ALA A 23 -1.06 -7.08 7.34
C ALA A 23 0.12 -6.25 7.84
N THR A 24 0.48 -6.42 9.11
CA THR A 24 1.52 -5.65 9.78
C THR A 24 2.84 -6.38 9.91
N THR A 25 2.87 -7.64 9.51
CA THR A 25 4.08 -8.46 9.51
C THR A 25 4.14 -9.26 8.22
N ARG A 26 5.31 -9.81 7.94
CA ARG A 26 5.53 -10.64 6.76
C ARG A 26 4.62 -11.87 6.75
N LYS A 27 4.39 -12.46 7.93
CA LYS A 27 3.53 -13.63 8.08
C LYS A 27 2.07 -13.33 7.79
N LYS A 28 1.67 -12.08 8.02
CA LYS A 28 0.29 -11.63 7.84
C LYS A 28 0.09 -10.84 6.55
N ALA A 29 1.09 -10.85 5.67
CA ALA A 29 1.03 -10.14 4.40
C ALA A 29 -0.15 -10.64 3.56
N VAL A 30 -0.78 -9.73 2.83
CA VAL A 30 -1.91 -10.05 1.95
C VAL A 30 -1.48 -10.02 0.50
N LYS A 31 -2.24 -10.67 -0.35
CA LYS A 31 -1.97 -10.68 -1.79
C LYS A 31 -2.12 -9.27 -2.35
N ILE A 32 -1.16 -8.85 -3.15
CA ILE A 32 -1.18 -7.52 -3.75
C ILE A 32 -2.45 -7.30 -4.60
N GLU A 33 -2.94 -8.36 -5.24
CA GLU A 33 -4.15 -8.32 -6.05
C GLU A 33 -5.39 -7.99 -5.22
N GLU A 34 -5.43 -8.43 -3.98
CA GLU A 34 -6.53 -8.13 -3.07
C GLU A 34 -6.57 -6.64 -2.73
N VAL A 35 -5.39 -6.05 -2.54
CA VAL A 35 -5.28 -4.61 -2.26
C VAL A 35 -5.75 -3.81 -3.48
N GLU A 36 -5.28 -4.18 -4.65
CA GLU A 36 -5.66 -3.50 -5.90
C GLU A 36 -7.17 -3.56 -6.10
N ARG A 37 -7.76 -4.72 -5.90
CA ARG A 37 -9.21 -4.93 -6.05
C ARG A 37 -10.00 -4.10 -5.04
N ALA A 38 -9.53 -4.06 -3.80
CA ALA A 38 -10.21 -3.33 -2.74
C ALA A 38 -10.17 -1.83 -2.95
N LEU A 39 -9.03 -1.32 -3.44
CA LEU A 39 -8.84 0.12 -3.63
C LEU A 39 -9.39 0.62 -4.97
N LYS A 40 -9.63 -0.28 -5.92
CA LYS A 40 -10.16 0.07 -7.25
C LYS A 40 -9.36 1.15 -7.95
N ILE A 41 -8.04 1.05 -7.84
CA ILE A 41 -7.11 1.98 -8.48
C ILE A 41 -6.70 1.40 -9.84
N GLU A 42 -6.51 2.26 -10.84
CA GLU A 42 -6.00 1.86 -12.14
C GLU A 42 -4.66 1.13 -11.99
N ASP A 43 -4.46 0.05 -12.75
CA ASP A 43 -3.27 -0.83 -12.63
C ASP A 43 -1.95 -0.08 -12.65
N ARG A 44 -1.79 0.84 -13.59
CA ARG A 44 -0.55 1.60 -13.73
C ARG A 44 -0.28 2.47 -12.51
N LEU A 45 -1.30 3.15 -12.04
CA LEU A 45 -1.18 4.02 -10.86
C LEU A 45 -0.93 3.19 -9.60
N PHE A 46 -1.62 2.06 -9.49
CA PHE A 46 -1.43 1.15 -8.37
C PHE A 46 0.02 0.64 -8.32
N ASP A 47 0.57 0.26 -9.47
CA ASP A 47 1.95 -0.20 -9.56
C ASP A 47 2.94 0.90 -9.15
N GLU A 48 2.71 2.13 -9.62
CA GLU A 48 3.55 3.27 -9.25
C GLU A 48 3.52 3.54 -7.75
N ILE A 49 2.33 3.51 -7.16
CA ILE A 49 2.16 3.72 -5.71
C ILE A 49 2.85 2.62 -4.93
N THR A 50 2.68 1.37 -5.36
CA THR A 50 3.33 0.23 -4.71
C THR A 50 4.85 0.38 -4.72
N LYS A 51 5.42 0.71 -5.89
CA LYS A 51 6.86 0.91 -6.00
C LYS A 51 7.35 2.06 -5.12
N TYR A 52 6.59 3.15 -5.09
CA TYR A 52 6.92 4.30 -4.25
C TYR A 52 6.94 3.92 -2.77
N LEU A 53 5.91 3.21 -2.30
CA LEU A 53 5.81 2.81 -0.90
C LEU A 53 6.90 1.80 -0.51
N VAL A 54 7.27 0.90 -1.40
CA VAL A 54 8.38 -0.03 -1.17
C VAL A 54 9.70 0.73 -1.06
N ALA A 55 9.96 1.65 -1.99
CA ALA A 55 11.19 2.46 -1.99
C ALA A 55 11.30 3.31 -0.73
N GLU A 56 10.18 3.77 -0.22
CA GLU A 56 10.09 4.58 0.99
C GLU A 56 10.25 3.77 2.27
N GLY A 57 10.10 2.46 2.18
CA GLY A 57 10.13 1.58 3.34
C GLY A 57 8.81 1.50 4.09
N SER A 58 7.73 2.06 3.53
CA SER A 58 6.42 2.05 4.17
C SER A 58 5.72 0.70 4.06
N ILE A 59 6.03 -0.06 3.02
CA ILE A 59 5.52 -1.42 2.86
C ILE A 59 6.65 -2.34 2.44
N GLN A 60 6.43 -3.64 2.62
CA GLN A 60 7.32 -4.68 2.11
C GLN A 60 6.56 -5.51 1.11
N ARG A 61 7.23 -5.88 0.02
CA ARG A 61 6.65 -6.72 -1.03
C ARG A 61 7.55 -7.91 -1.25
N SER A 62 6.97 -9.11 -1.23
CA SER A 62 7.70 -10.34 -1.47
C SER A 62 6.76 -11.39 -2.04
N ALA A 63 7.13 -11.96 -3.19
CA ALA A 63 6.38 -13.05 -3.82
C ALA A 63 4.88 -12.75 -4.02
N GLY A 64 4.56 -11.52 -4.41
CA GLY A 64 3.17 -11.12 -4.63
C GLY A 64 2.38 -10.81 -3.38
N LEU A 65 3.04 -10.77 -2.22
CA LEU A 65 2.43 -10.40 -0.95
C LEU A 65 2.96 -9.06 -0.47
N VAL A 66 2.13 -8.29 0.19
CA VAL A 66 2.52 -6.98 0.74
C VAL A 66 2.06 -6.85 2.18
N ASN A 67 2.86 -6.14 2.98
CA ASN A 67 2.50 -5.79 4.35
C ASN A 67 3.00 -4.39 4.66
N ILE A 68 2.32 -3.71 5.59
CA ILE A 68 2.73 -2.39 6.06
C ILE A 68 3.87 -2.57 7.07
N THR A 69 4.79 -1.61 7.11
CA THR A 69 5.91 -1.61 8.05
C THR A 69 5.64 -0.58 9.15
N LYS A 70 6.53 -0.53 10.15
CA LYS A 70 6.47 0.50 11.19
C LYS A 70 6.53 1.89 10.60
N THR A 71 7.35 2.08 9.56
CA THR A 71 7.44 3.35 8.84
C THR A 71 6.10 3.73 8.23
N GLY A 72 5.41 2.76 7.62
CA GLY A 72 4.10 3.00 7.03
C GLY A 72 3.04 3.33 8.08
N ILE A 73 3.05 2.61 9.20
CA ILE A 73 2.12 2.85 10.31
C ILE A 73 2.33 4.26 10.87
N ALA A 74 3.57 4.70 10.98
CA ALA A 74 3.89 6.04 11.50
C ALA A 74 3.32 7.17 10.64
N LYS A 75 2.96 6.89 9.40
CA LYS A 75 2.37 7.88 8.49
C LYS A 75 0.84 7.96 8.60
N LEU A 76 0.25 7.08 9.33
CA LEU A 76 -1.18 7.09 9.61
C LEU A 76 -1.45 7.92 10.89
#